data_116bbc81a2c5519f10de4f52ecadb099
#
_entry.id   116bbc81a2c5519f10de4f52ecadb099
#
_cell.length_a   1.000
_cell.length_b   1.000
_cell.length_c   1.000
_cell.angle_alpha   90.00
_cell.angle_beta   90.00
_cell.angle_gamma   90.00
#
_symmetry.space_group_name_H-M   'P 1'
#
loop_
_entity.id
_entity.type
_entity.pdbx_description
1 polymer ?
#
loop_
_entity_poly.entity_id
_entity_poly.type
_entity_poly.pdbx_seq_one_letter_code
_entity_poly.pdbx_strand_id
1 'polypeptide(L)'
;RPAYEAVEALAADPEVEVIYVASPHQFHARHTQIAADHGKHVLVEKPMALSLAECDAMIDACTQAGVHLLIGHCHSFDTPYLRTRELVQSGRFGAVRMIHALNFTDYICRPRRPEELRTEQGGGAVFSQAAHQVDIVRLLACQEPERVRSALGNWDESRPTEGAYSALMWFHGGAYAALNYNGYGPFDSDEWMGWTGEMGLPKSSEDYGAARRRLKSIAGPAEESALKNAGTYGGSAYTPPDRQAPGAAPHQHCGPVVVSCEKADFRPLPDGIYVYEDDKKYLIDIEPPPVPRAEVIDELYAAVHAGQ
;
A
#
# COMPACT_ATOMS: atom_id res chain seq x y z
N ARG A 1 -11.33 -13.70 23.22
CA ARG A 1 -10.46 -14.61 22.45
C ARG A 1 -9.15 -14.80 23.20
N PRO A 2 -8.50 -15.97 23.14
CA PRO A 2 -7.21 -16.19 23.79
C PRO A 2 -6.15 -15.22 23.20
N ALA A 3 -5.20 -14.82 24.02
CA ALA A 3 -4.00 -14.13 23.62
C ALA A 3 -2.83 -15.11 23.72
N TYR A 4 -1.92 -15.09 22.75
CA TYR A 4 -0.77 -15.97 22.66
C TYR A 4 0.52 -15.17 22.81
N GLU A 5 1.48 -15.71 23.54
CA GLU A 5 2.77 -15.07 23.77
C GLU A 5 3.78 -15.32 22.63
N ALA A 6 3.51 -16.32 21.79
CA ALA A 6 4.37 -16.72 20.68
C ALA A 6 3.55 -17.12 19.45
N VAL A 7 4.12 -16.90 18.27
CA VAL A 7 3.50 -17.26 16.98
C VAL A 7 3.27 -18.76 16.87
N GLU A 8 4.20 -19.55 17.38
CA GLU A 8 4.11 -21.02 17.43
C GLU A 8 2.89 -21.51 18.23
N ALA A 9 2.61 -20.86 19.35
CA ALA A 9 1.43 -21.17 20.18
C ALA A 9 0.12 -20.79 19.48
N LEU A 10 0.09 -19.66 18.79
CA LEU A 10 -1.05 -19.26 17.96
C LEU A 10 -1.26 -20.24 16.81
N ALA A 11 -0.19 -20.64 16.12
CA ALA A 11 -0.26 -21.54 14.97
C ALA A 11 -0.68 -22.97 15.38
N ALA A 12 -0.34 -23.40 16.58
CA ALA A 12 -0.71 -24.72 17.10
C ALA A 12 -2.19 -24.83 17.52
N ASP A 13 -2.91 -23.71 17.66
CA ASP A 13 -4.32 -23.73 18.06
C ASP A 13 -5.20 -24.30 16.92
N PRO A 14 -5.96 -25.40 17.14
CA PRO A 14 -6.82 -25.99 16.12
C PRO A 14 -8.01 -25.09 15.73
N GLU A 15 -8.41 -24.14 16.57
CA GLU A 15 -9.50 -23.21 16.26
C GLU A 15 -9.07 -22.06 15.33
N VAL A 16 -7.75 -21.93 15.07
CA VAL A 16 -7.19 -20.94 14.14
C VAL A 16 -7.07 -21.56 12.76
N GLU A 17 -7.70 -20.96 11.77
CA GLU A 17 -7.65 -21.39 10.36
C GLU A 17 -6.72 -20.49 9.55
N VAL A 18 -6.73 -19.18 9.83
CA VAL A 18 -5.97 -18.15 9.11
C VAL A 18 -5.14 -17.32 10.10
N ILE A 19 -3.89 -17.04 9.75
CA ILE A 19 -3.02 -16.13 10.49
C ILE A 19 -2.76 -14.88 9.67
N TYR A 20 -3.09 -13.71 10.25
CA TYR A 20 -2.69 -12.41 9.71
C TYR A 20 -1.34 -12.00 10.28
N VAL A 21 -0.31 -11.98 9.42
CA VAL A 21 1.05 -11.59 9.78
C VAL A 21 1.22 -10.09 9.56
N ALA A 22 1.14 -9.32 10.65
CA ALA A 22 1.31 -7.86 10.69
C ALA A 22 2.51 -7.46 11.58
N SER A 23 3.48 -8.34 11.70
CA SER A 23 4.73 -8.10 12.43
C SER A 23 5.64 -7.14 11.67
N PRO A 24 6.77 -6.67 12.26
CA PRO A 24 7.80 -5.95 11.51
C PRO A 24 8.35 -6.79 10.34
N HIS A 25 8.72 -6.13 9.24
CA HIS A 25 9.04 -6.72 7.94
C HIS A 25 10.03 -7.89 8.00
N GLN A 26 11.05 -7.79 8.83
CA GLN A 26 12.08 -8.82 9.00
C GLN A 26 11.57 -10.16 9.57
N PHE A 27 10.34 -10.19 10.06
CA PHE A 27 9.73 -11.40 10.61
C PHE A 27 8.70 -12.05 9.69
N HIS A 28 8.32 -11.40 8.58
CA HIS A 28 7.25 -11.88 7.71
C HIS A 28 7.53 -13.31 7.20
N ALA A 29 8.72 -13.54 6.65
CA ALA A 29 9.07 -14.85 6.10
C ALA A 29 9.02 -15.95 7.17
N ARG A 30 9.64 -15.71 8.35
CA ARG A 30 9.64 -16.68 9.45
C ARG A 30 8.22 -16.97 9.96
N HIS A 31 7.41 -15.94 10.19
CA HIS A 31 6.06 -16.12 10.71
C HIS A 31 5.14 -16.81 9.71
N THR A 32 5.31 -16.54 8.41
CA THR A 32 4.61 -17.26 7.34
C THR A 32 4.99 -18.73 7.31
N GLN A 33 6.27 -19.07 7.41
CA GLN A 33 6.72 -20.48 7.48
C GLN A 33 6.14 -21.20 8.67
N ILE A 34 6.18 -20.59 9.88
CA ILE A 34 5.58 -21.18 11.09
C ILE A 34 4.08 -21.46 10.87
N ALA A 35 3.35 -20.50 10.30
CA ALA A 35 1.93 -20.69 10.01
C ALA A 35 1.69 -21.84 9.02
N ALA A 36 2.45 -21.88 7.91
CA ALA A 36 2.36 -22.92 6.90
C ALA A 36 2.68 -24.31 7.47
N ASP A 37 3.73 -24.46 8.29
CA ASP A 37 4.12 -25.70 8.96
C ASP A 37 3.01 -26.27 9.86
N HIS A 38 2.11 -25.40 10.33
CA HIS A 38 0.94 -25.79 11.14
C HIS A 38 -0.37 -25.86 10.30
N GLY A 39 -0.25 -25.82 8.97
CA GLY A 39 -1.40 -25.94 8.06
C GLY A 39 -2.36 -24.73 8.10
N LYS A 40 -1.86 -23.53 8.44
CA LYS A 40 -2.67 -22.31 8.51
C LYS A 40 -2.54 -21.50 7.22
N HIS A 41 -3.67 -21.00 6.71
CA HIS A 41 -3.65 -20.01 5.64
C HIS A 41 -3.05 -18.70 6.14
N VAL A 42 -2.42 -17.92 5.25
CA VAL A 42 -1.68 -16.72 5.65
C VAL A 42 -2.13 -15.51 4.85
N LEU A 43 -2.45 -14.45 5.57
CA LEU A 43 -2.49 -13.09 5.05
C LEU A 43 -1.30 -12.34 5.63
N VAL A 44 -0.37 -11.85 4.80
CA VAL A 44 0.81 -11.14 5.27
C VAL A 44 0.80 -9.69 4.80
N GLU A 45 1.21 -8.76 5.68
CA GLU A 45 1.36 -7.36 5.35
C GLU A 45 2.48 -7.14 4.31
N LYS A 46 2.34 -6.05 3.57
CA LYS A 46 3.37 -5.57 2.65
C LYS A 46 4.53 -4.87 3.42
N PRO A 47 5.77 -4.91 2.92
CA PRO A 47 6.24 -5.72 1.80
C PRO A 47 6.21 -7.21 2.17
N MET A 48 6.04 -8.09 1.20
CA MET A 48 5.97 -9.54 1.43
C MET A 48 7.17 -10.04 2.25
N ALA A 49 8.38 -9.68 1.84
CA ALA A 49 9.64 -9.99 2.52
C ALA A 49 10.73 -8.96 2.17
N LEU A 50 11.95 -9.14 2.65
CA LEU A 50 13.08 -8.26 2.40
C LEU A 50 13.98 -8.72 1.24
N SER A 51 13.77 -9.93 0.74
CA SER A 51 14.52 -10.49 -0.39
C SER A 51 13.65 -11.40 -1.24
N LEU A 52 14.04 -11.60 -2.52
CA LEU A 52 13.37 -12.55 -3.41
C LEU A 52 13.47 -13.98 -2.87
N ALA A 53 14.63 -14.35 -2.30
CA ALA A 53 14.80 -15.68 -1.71
C ALA A 53 13.83 -15.94 -0.54
N GLU A 54 13.54 -14.93 0.29
CA GLU A 54 12.51 -15.04 1.32
C GLU A 54 11.11 -15.15 0.73
N CYS A 55 10.81 -14.37 -0.33
CA CYS A 55 9.54 -14.50 -1.04
C CYS A 55 9.34 -15.91 -1.58
N ASP A 56 10.35 -16.46 -2.27
CA ASP A 56 10.31 -17.82 -2.81
C ASP A 56 10.10 -18.85 -1.67
N ALA A 57 10.82 -18.71 -0.56
CA ALA A 57 10.69 -19.60 0.59
C ALA A 57 9.27 -19.55 1.22
N MET A 58 8.63 -18.38 1.27
CA MET A 58 7.24 -18.25 1.74
C MET A 58 6.25 -18.93 0.80
N ILE A 59 6.42 -18.74 -0.51
CA ILE A 59 5.58 -19.37 -1.55
C ILE A 59 5.73 -20.89 -1.49
N ASP A 60 6.97 -21.38 -1.42
CA ASP A 60 7.27 -22.81 -1.36
C ASP A 60 6.68 -23.46 -0.09
N ALA A 61 6.84 -22.81 1.07
CA ALA A 61 6.31 -23.33 2.34
C ALA A 61 4.76 -23.45 2.28
N CYS A 62 4.08 -22.41 1.82
CA CYS A 62 2.62 -22.44 1.71
C CYS A 62 2.15 -23.46 0.66
N THR A 63 2.84 -23.56 -0.48
CA THR A 63 2.54 -24.54 -1.54
C THR A 63 2.71 -25.96 -1.04
N GLN A 64 3.80 -26.27 -0.34
CA GLN A 64 4.08 -27.62 0.22
C GLN A 64 3.07 -27.99 1.30
N ALA A 65 2.65 -27.03 2.10
CA ALA A 65 1.62 -27.24 3.13
C ALA A 65 0.19 -27.29 2.58
N GLY A 66 -0.03 -26.94 1.30
CA GLY A 66 -1.36 -26.87 0.69
C GLY A 66 -2.23 -25.74 1.26
N VAL A 67 -1.62 -24.64 1.68
CA VAL A 67 -2.31 -23.48 2.26
C VAL A 67 -2.18 -22.25 1.35
N HIS A 68 -3.11 -21.33 1.46
CA HIS A 68 -3.10 -20.07 0.69
C HIS A 68 -2.21 -19.03 1.36
N LEU A 69 -1.51 -18.24 0.53
CA LEU A 69 -0.72 -17.08 0.92
C LEU A 69 -1.24 -15.86 0.16
N LEU A 70 -1.81 -14.90 0.87
CA LEU A 70 -2.21 -13.60 0.34
C LEU A 70 -1.29 -12.51 0.87
N ILE A 71 -0.99 -11.51 0.01
CA ILE A 71 -0.24 -10.33 0.40
C ILE A 71 -1.21 -9.17 0.56
N GLY A 72 -1.19 -8.53 1.72
CA GLY A 72 -2.10 -7.46 2.08
C GLY A 72 -1.79 -6.11 1.45
N HIS A 73 -1.70 -6.02 0.10
CA HIS A 73 -1.63 -4.78 -0.67
C HIS A 73 -2.97 -4.05 -0.62
N CYS A 74 -3.18 -3.28 0.40
CA CYS A 74 -4.50 -2.75 0.70
C CYS A 74 -5.03 -1.72 -0.31
N HIS A 75 -4.17 -0.93 -0.98
CA HIS A 75 -4.62 0.12 -1.89
C HIS A 75 -5.08 -0.39 -3.26
N SER A 76 -4.58 -1.52 -3.75
CA SER A 76 -5.12 -2.15 -4.96
C SER A 76 -6.56 -2.68 -4.77
N PHE A 77 -6.96 -2.92 -3.52
CA PHE A 77 -8.31 -3.29 -3.15
C PHE A 77 -9.23 -2.09 -2.87
N ASP A 78 -8.74 -0.86 -2.97
CA ASP A 78 -9.61 0.31 -2.85
C ASP A 78 -10.54 0.37 -4.08
N THR A 79 -11.85 0.51 -3.84
CA THR A 79 -12.89 0.39 -4.86
C THR A 79 -12.67 1.25 -6.11
N PRO A 80 -12.15 2.51 -6.03
CA PRO A 80 -11.85 3.29 -7.23
C PRO A 80 -10.85 2.62 -8.18
N TYR A 81 -9.84 1.90 -7.66
CA TYR A 81 -8.88 1.18 -8.50
C TYR A 81 -9.49 -0.08 -9.10
N LEU A 82 -10.24 -0.86 -8.31
CA LEU A 82 -10.95 -2.05 -8.82
C LEU A 82 -11.93 -1.68 -9.94
N ARG A 83 -12.71 -0.62 -9.74
CA ARG A 83 -13.65 -0.12 -10.76
C ARG A 83 -12.95 0.43 -12.00
N THR A 84 -11.81 1.10 -11.84
CA THR A 84 -10.99 1.54 -12.97
C THR A 84 -10.47 0.33 -13.76
N ARG A 85 -10.03 -0.74 -13.08
CA ARG A 85 -9.65 -2.01 -13.73
C ARG A 85 -10.80 -2.61 -14.54
N GLU A 86 -12.00 -2.65 -14.00
CA GLU A 86 -13.19 -3.14 -14.73
C GLU A 86 -13.46 -2.33 -16.00
N LEU A 87 -13.34 -0.99 -15.93
CA LEU A 87 -13.48 -0.11 -17.10
C LEU A 87 -12.41 -0.43 -18.16
N VAL A 88 -11.16 -0.63 -17.75
CA VAL A 88 -10.07 -1.05 -18.65
C VAL A 88 -10.38 -2.41 -19.28
N GLN A 89 -10.75 -3.40 -18.47
CA GLN A 89 -11.03 -4.77 -18.93
C GLN A 89 -12.28 -4.87 -19.80
N SER A 90 -13.18 -3.89 -19.75
CA SER A 90 -14.37 -3.85 -20.62
C SER A 90 -14.02 -3.79 -22.11
N GLY A 91 -12.78 -3.40 -22.45
CA GLY A 91 -12.31 -3.19 -23.82
C GLY A 91 -12.92 -1.99 -24.54
N ARG A 92 -13.91 -1.32 -23.96
CA ARG A 92 -14.60 -0.17 -24.55
C ARG A 92 -13.65 0.96 -24.93
N PHE A 93 -12.65 1.19 -24.09
CA PHE A 93 -11.74 2.32 -24.21
C PHE A 93 -10.42 1.99 -24.90
N GLY A 94 -10.31 0.76 -25.44
CA GLY A 94 -9.08 0.26 -26.07
C GLY A 94 -8.02 -0.16 -25.05
N ALA A 95 -6.81 -0.41 -25.54
CA ALA A 95 -5.71 -0.87 -24.71
C ALA A 95 -5.14 0.26 -23.83
N VAL A 96 -4.67 -0.10 -22.63
CA VAL A 96 -3.86 0.80 -21.81
C VAL A 96 -2.55 1.10 -22.54
N ARG A 97 -2.17 2.36 -22.56
CA ARG A 97 -0.93 2.87 -23.18
C ARG A 97 0.05 3.39 -22.15
N MET A 98 -0.44 4.13 -21.17
CA MET A 98 0.40 4.78 -20.18
C MET A 98 -0.32 4.88 -18.83
N ILE A 99 0.44 4.73 -17.75
CA ILE A 99 -0.05 5.01 -16.39
C ILE A 99 0.93 5.97 -15.70
N HIS A 100 0.41 6.99 -15.06
CA HIS A 100 1.16 7.83 -14.13
C HIS A 100 0.65 7.61 -12.72
N ALA A 101 1.57 7.31 -11.80
CA ALA A 101 1.30 7.28 -10.36
C ALA A 101 2.30 8.22 -9.67
N LEU A 102 1.78 9.15 -8.88
CA LEU A 102 2.58 10.16 -8.19
C LEU A 102 2.13 10.25 -6.74
N ASN A 103 3.09 10.32 -5.80
CA ASN A 103 2.78 10.63 -4.42
C ASN A 103 3.93 11.42 -3.78
N PHE A 104 3.67 12.66 -3.41
CA PHE A 104 4.60 13.55 -2.73
C PHE A 104 4.06 13.83 -1.34
N THR A 105 4.83 13.47 -0.32
CA THR A 105 4.43 13.54 1.08
C THR A 105 5.59 13.99 1.98
N ASP A 106 5.34 14.06 3.26
CA ASP A 106 6.36 14.30 4.28
C ASP A 106 6.82 13.01 4.98
N TYR A 107 6.68 11.86 4.29
CA TYR A 107 6.91 10.51 4.83
C TYR A 107 8.20 10.37 5.63
N ILE A 108 9.35 10.82 5.09
CA ILE A 108 10.65 10.65 5.73
C ILE A 108 10.80 11.51 7.00
N CYS A 109 9.99 12.57 7.11
CA CYS A 109 10.00 13.49 8.25
C CYS A 109 9.09 13.03 9.40
N ARG A 110 8.29 12.00 9.21
CA ARG A 110 7.45 11.43 10.27
C ARG A 110 8.33 10.62 11.23
N PRO A 111 7.97 10.51 12.53
CA PRO A 111 8.72 9.69 13.48
C PRO A 111 8.92 8.25 12.98
N ARG A 112 10.14 7.74 13.10
CA ARG A 112 10.58 6.42 12.63
C ARG A 112 11.29 5.66 13.74
N ARG A 113 11.26 4.33 13.66
CA ARG A 113 12.17 3.46 14.41
C ARG A 113 13.51 3.39 13.69
N PRO A 114 14.61 3.02 14.35
CA PRO A 114 15.92 2.92 13.70
C PRO A 114 15.95 1.98 12.48
N GLU A 115 15.24 0.86 12.53
CA GLU A 115 15.13 -0.09 11.43
C GLU A 115 14.37 0.48 10.22
N GLU A 116 13.40 1.36 10.44
CA GLU A 116 12.65 2.03 9.37
C GLU A 116 13.48 3.08 8.61
N LEU A 117 14.68 3.39 9.12
CA LEU A 117 15.68 4.28 8.50
C LEU A 117 16.86 3.51 7.88
N ARG A 118 16.72 2.20 7.71
CA ARG A 118 17.73 1.32 7.11
C ARG A 118 17.11 0.48 6.01
N THR A 119 17.54 0.73 4.77
CA THR A 119 17.01 0.01 3.61
C THR A 119 17.19 -1.50 3.73
N GLU A 120 18.35 -1.96 4.24
CA GLU A 120 18.65 -3.38 4.45
C GLU A 120 17.76 -4.07 5.52
N GLN A 121 17.03 -3.29 6.30
CA GLN A 121 16.07 -3.78 7.30
C GLN A 121 14.61 -3.56 6.87
N GLY A 122 14.38 -3.22 5.60
CA GLY A 122 13.05 -2.94 5.05
C GLY A 122 12.57 -1.51 5.29
N GLY A 123 13.48 -0.60 5.66
CA GLY A 123 13.20 0.82 5.76
C GLY A 123 13.14 1.50 4.39
N GLY A 124 12.81 2.79 4.43
CA GLY A 124 12.77 3.64 3.24
C GLY A 124 11.48 3.59 2.45
N ALA A 125 11.44 4.42 1.42
CA ALA A 125 10.27 4.61 0.59
C ALA A 125 10.01 3.44 -0.37
N VAL A 126 11.05 2.70 -0.78
CA VAL A 126 10.90 1.57 -1.72
C VAL A 126 10.10 0.46 -1.06
N PHE A 127 10.55 -0.07 0.07
CA PHE A 127 9.82 -1.13 0.77
C PHE A 127 8.45 -0.69 1.28
N SER A 128 8.32 0.56 1.74
CA SER A 128 7.10 1.00 2.40
C SER A 128 6.04 1.54 1.44
N GLN A 129 6.45 2.19 0.34
CA GLN A 129 5.56 2.95 -0.54
C GLN A 129 5.55 2.43 -1.99
N ALA A 130 6.71 2.02 -2.53
CA ALA A 130 6.74 1.53 -3.91
C ALA A 130 5.90 0.25 -4.08
N ALA A 131 5.82 -0.60 -3.05
CA ALA A 131 4.97 -1.78 -3.06
C ALA A 131 3.52 -1.43 -3.44
N HIS A 132 2.95 -0.35 -2.87
CA HIS A 132 1.59 0.11 -3.20
C HIS A 132 1.47 0.62 -4.64
N GLN A 133 2.40 1.49 -5.06
CA GLN A 133 2.34 2.04 -6.42
C GLN A 133 2.55 0.97 -7.49
N VAL A 134 3.50 0.05 -7.28
CA VAL A 134 3.75 -1.08 -8.19
C VAL A 134 2.51 -1.96 -8.31
N ASP A 135 1.87 -2.29 -7.20
CA ASP A 135 0.68 -3.14 -7.18
C ASP A 135 -0.50 -2.46 -7.91
N ILE A 136 -0.77 -1.19 -7.62
CA ILE A 136 -1.81 -0.41 -8.30
C ILE A 136 -1.55 -0.35 -9.83
N VAL A 137 -0.34 -0.04 -10.27
CA VAL A 137 -0.09 0.08 -11.73
C VAL A 137 -0.12 -1.27 -12.43
N ARG A 138 0.26 -2.38 -11.77
CA ARG A 138 0.08 -3.74 -12.29
C ARG A 138 -1.40 -4.08 -12.43
N LEU A 139 -2.20 -3.80 -11.39
CA LEU A 139 -3.65 -3.99 -11.41
C LEU A 139 -4.28 -3.27 -12.61
N LEU A 140 -3.94 -1.98 -12.79
CA LEU A 140 -4.55 -1.11 -13.80
C LEU A 140 -4.02 -1.36 -15.21
N ALA A 141 -2.76 -1.79 -15.37
CA ALA A 141 -2.21 -2.16 -16.67
C ALA A 141 -2.89 -3.40 -17.25
N CYS A 142 -3.39 -4.31 -16.42
CA CYS A 142 -3.92 -5.61 -16.82
C CYS A 142 -2.94 -6.40 -17.72
N GLN A 143 -1.64 -6.23 -17.52
CA GLN A 143 -0.55 -6.80 -18.30
C GLN A 143 0.59 -7.20 -17.37
N GLU A 144 1.35 -8.23 -17.73
CA GLU A 144 2.53 -8.63 -16.97
C GLU A 144 3.69 -7.65 -17.15
N PRO A 145 4.40 -7.28 -16.05
CA PRO A 145 5.57 -6.42 -16.14
C PRO A 145 6.71 -7.14 -16.87
N GLU A 146 7.42 -6.41 -17.71
CA GLU A 146 8.57 -6.91 -18.48
C GLU A 146 9.90 -6.45 -17.88
N ARG A 147 9.99 -5.16 -17.54
CA ARG A 147 11.22 -4.55 -17.02
C ARG A 147 10.93 -3.28 -16.26
N VAL A 148 11.86 -2.91 -15.40
CA VAL A 148 11.82 -1.65 -14.65
C VAL A 148 13.20 -0.98 -14.65
N ARG A 149 13.20 0.37 -14.70
CA ARG A 149 14.36 1.19 -14.40
C ARG A 149 13.98 2.25 -13.39
N SER A 150 14.83 2.46 -12.40
CA SER A 150 14.56 3.42 -11.32
C SER A 150 15.80 4.22 -10.94
N ALA A 151 15.55 5.40 -10.37
CA ALA A 151 16.50 6.20 -9.64
C ALA A 151 15.97 6.40 -8.22
N LEU A 152 16.85 6.34 -7.24
CA LEU A 152 16.53 6.53 -5.82
C LEU A 152 17.15 7.83 -5.33
N GLY A 153 16.47 8.48 -4.38
CA GLY A 153 16.95 9.70 -3.72
C GLY A 153 17.11 9.49 -2.22
N ASN A 154 18.37 9.61 -1.74
CA ASN A 154 18.68 9.75 -0.34
C ASN A 154 19.31 11.14 -0.14
N TRP A 155 18.50 12.09 0.32
CA TRP A 155 18.85 13.52 0.33
C TRP A 155 19.03 14.10 1.74
N ASP A 156 18.84 13.27 2.78
CA ASP A 156 18.97 13.67 4.17
C ASP A 156 19.91 12.70 4.91
N GLU A 157 21.12 13.14 5.22
CA GLU A 157 22.14 12.34 5.90
C GLU A 157 21.70 11.88 7.30
N SER A 158 20.78 12.62 7.93
CA SER A 158 20.19 12.23 9.23
C SER A 158 19.15 11.11 9.10
N ARG A 159 18.73 10.81 7.87
CA ARG A 159 17.75 9.76 7.52
C ARG A 159 18.39 8.81 6.48
N PRO A 160 19.31 7.93 6.89
CA PRO A 160 20.19 7.18 5.98
C PRO A 160 19.47 6.04 5.24
N THR A 161 18.35 6.36 4.60
CA THR A 161 17.56 5.49 3.72
C THR A 161 17.01 6.33 2.56
N GLU A 162 16.55 5.69 1.48
CA GLU A 162 15.92 6.41 0.40
C GLU A 162 14.54 6.93 0.82
N GLY A 163 14.31 8.21 0.58
CA GLY A 163 13.02 8.88 0.82
C GLY A 163 12.29 9.22 -0.47
N ALA A 164 12.92 9.00 -1.63
CA ALA A 164 12.33 9.29 -2.93
C ALA A 164 12.74 8.25 -3.96
N TYR A 165 11.87 8.06 -4.97
CA TYR A 165 12.20 7.29 -6.17
C TYR A 165 11.44 7.81 -7.39
N SER A 166 12.02 7.54 -8.55
CA SER A 166 11.36 7.66 -9.84
C SER A 166 11.62 6.36 -10.62
N ALA A 167 10.57 5.74 -11.15
CA ALA A 167 10.68 4.49 -11.87
C ALA A 167 9.86 4.51 -13.16
N LEU A 168 10.39 3.87 -14.20
CA LEU A 168 9.66 3.49 -15.41
C LEU A 168 9.53 1.98 -15.45
N MET A 169 8.31 1.50 -15.59
CA MET A 169 7.97 0.08 -15.71
C MET A 169 7.30 -0.16 -17.06
N TRP A 170 7.79 -1.15 -17.80
CA TRP A 170 7.21 -1.57 -19.07
C TRP A 170 6.49 -2.89 -18.91
N PHE A 171 5.44 -3.08 -19.71
CA PHE A 171 4.59 -4.27 -19.72
C PHE A 171 4.64 -4.95 -21.07
N HIS A 172 4.48 -6.28 -21.10
CA HIS A 172 4.55 -7.08 -22.32
C HIS A 172 3.58 -6.66 -23.43
N GLY A 173 2.43 -6.07 -23.08
CA GLY A 173 1.45 -5.54 -24.03
C GLY A 173 1.79 -4.17 -24.62
N GLY A 174 2.97 -3.62 -24.29
CA GLY A 174 3.47 -2.34 -24.81
C GLY A 174 3.05 -1.12 -24.01
N ALA A 175 2.27 -1.27 -22.95
CA ALA A 175 2.01 -0.21 -21.98
C ALA A 175 3.27 0.09 -21.15
N TYR A 176 3.32 1.29 -20.57
CA TYR A 176 4.33 1.62 -19.56
C TYR A 176 3.75 2.47 -18.45
N ALA A 177 4.38 2.41 -17.28
CA ALA A 177 4.00 3.22 -16.13
C ALA A 177 5.18 4.06 -15.64
N ALA A 178 4.89 5.32 -15.27
CA ALA A 178 5.82 6.20 -14.55
C ALA A 178 5.37 6.33 -13.10
N LEU A 179 6.21 5.89 -12.17
CA LEU A 179 5.97 5.93 -10.74
C LEU A 179 6.92 6.95 -10.12
N ASN A 180 6.38 7.91 -9.38
CA ASN A 180 7.17 8.94 -8.72
C ASN A 180 6.72 9.07 -7.27
N TYR A 181 7.68 8.99 -6.37
CA TYR A 181 7.46 9.20 -4.95
C TYR A 181 8.49 10.17 -4.37
N ASN A 182 8.03 11.10 -3.56
CA ASN A 182 8.90 12.00 -2.82
C ASN A 182 8.40 12.15 -1.38
N GLY A 183 9.07 11.50 -0.46
CA GLY A 183 8.77 11.55 0.97
C GLY A 183 9.43 12.68 1.74
N TYR A 184 10.24 13.51 1.08
CA TYR A 184 10.86 14.70 1.69
C TYR A 184 9.96 15.94 1.64
N GLY A 185 8.92 15.89 0.88
CA GLY A 185 7.87 16.81 0.51
C GLY A 185 7.80 18.20 1.15
N PRO A 186 8.41 19.23 0.54
CA PRO A 186 7.79 20.56 0.61
C PRO A 186 6.43 20.59 -0.09
N PHE A 187 6.29 20.01 -1.30
CA PHE A 187 5.01 19.84 -1.96
C PHE A 187 4.27 18.61 -1.40
N ASP A 188 2.95 18.71 -1.27
CA ASP A 188 2.07 17.66 -0.81
C ASP A 188 1.02 17.36 -1.90
N SER A 189 1.06 16.15 -2.48
CA SER A 189 0.16 15.80 -3.57
C SER A 189 -1.30 15.63 -3.15
N ASP A 190 -1.61 15.60 -1.85
CA ASP A 190 -2.98 15.60 -1.36
C ASP A 190 -3.73 16.90 -1.73
N GLU A 191 -2.99 17.99 -2.05
CA GLU A 191 -3.57 19.17 -2.68
C GLU A 191 -4.34 18.84 -3.97
N TRP A 192 -3.80 17.95 -4.81
CA TRP A 192 -4.47 17.50 -6.04
C TRP A 192 -5.58 16.47 -5.81
N MET A 193 -5.69 15.99 -4.57
CA MET A 193 -6.74 15.09 -4.10
C MET A 193 -7.81 15.84 -3.27
N GLY A 194 -7.86 17.19 -3.39
CA GLY A 194 -8.80 18.02 -2.65
C GLY A 194 -8.54 18.08 -1.16
N TRP A 195 -7.28 17.98 -0.74
CA TRP A 195 -6.86 17.88 0.67
C TRP A 195 -7.49 16.70 1.41
N THR A 196 -7.71 15.62 0.68
CA THR A 196 -8.01 14.31 1.26
C THR A 196 -6.71 13.55 1.45
N GLY A 197 -6.42 13.09 2.65
CA GLY A 197 -5.24 12.27 2.94
C GLY A 197 -5.42 10.80 2.50
N GLU A 198 -4.32 10.04 2.46
CA GLU A 198 -4.29 8.64 2.00
C GLU A 198 -5.37 7.75 2.65
N MET A 199 -5.71 8.02 3.91
CA MET A 199 -6.74 7.27 4.65
C MET A 199 -8.19 7.73 4.38
N GLY A 200 -8.41 8.65 3.43
CA GLY A 200 -9.73 9.20 3.13
C GLY A 200 -10.18 10.29 4.12
N LEU A 201 -9.32 10.73 5.02
CA LEU A 201 -9.65 11.77 6.00
C LEU A 201 -9.26 13.16 5.49
N PRO A 202 -10.02 14.20 5.84
CA PRO A 202 -9.67 15.56 5.47
C PRO A 202 -8.33 15.96 6.10
N LYS A 203 -7.50 16.65 5.33
CA LYS A 203 -6.20 17.17 5.70
C LYS A 203 -6.22 18.69 5.64
N SER A 204 -5.71 19.36 6.66
CA SER A 204 -5.65 20.83 6.68
C SER A 204 -4.42 21.33 5.93
N SER A 205 -4.61 22.26 4.99
CA SER A 205 -3.49 22.98 4.37
C SER A 205 -2.71 23.84 5.37
N GLU A 206 -3.33 24.23 6.49
CA GLU A 206 -2.69 24.97 7.58
C GLU A 206 -1.65 24.15 8.35
N ASP A 207 -1.74 22.81 8.25
CA ASP A 207 -0.77 21.89 8.84
C ASP A 207 0.52 21.76 8.03
N TYR A 208 0.68 22.56 6.98
CA TYR A 208 1.87 22.55 6.15
C TYR A 208 3.16 22.58 6.98
N GLY A 209 4.02 21.57 6.74
CA GLY A 209 5.30 21.42 7.42
C GLY A 209 5.21 20.90 8.87
N ALA A 210 4.05 20.47 9.37
CA ALA A 210 3.88 19.99 10.73
C ALA A 210 4.82 18.82 11.07
N ALA A 211 4.97 17.83 10.21
CA ALA A 211 5.88 16.70 10.44
C ALA A 211 7.35 17.17 10.55
N ARG A 212 7.78 18.09 9.69
CA ARG A 212 9.13 18.67 9.73
C ARG A 212 9.39 19.47 11.01
N ARG A 213 8.38 20.25 11.48
CA ARG A 213 8.47 20.97 12.77
C ARG A 213 8.55 19.98 13.92
N ARG A 214 7.71 18.96 13.91
CA ARG A 214 7.71 17.91 14.95
C ARG A 214 9.06 17.18 14.99
N LEU A 215 9.60 16.78 13.84
CA LEU A 215 10.90 16.09 13.78
C LEU A 215 12.02 16.94 14.38
N LYS A 216 12.04 18.25 14.10
CA LYS A 216 13.05 19.17 14.67
C LYS A 216 12.92 19.34 16.18
N SER A 217 11.77 19.05 16.80
CA SER A 217 11.56 19.14 18.23
C SER A 217 11.92 17.86 18.99
N ILE A 218 12.21 16.77 18.29
CA ILE A 218 12.57 15.47 18.88
C ILE A 218 14.03 15.50 19.31
N ALA A 219 14.31 15.12 20.56
CA ALA A 219 15.67 15.19 21.13
C ALA A 219 16.62 14.10 20.61
N GLY A 220 16.08 13.01 20.06
CA GLY A 220 16.91 11.94 19.51
C GLY A 220 16.17 10.64 19.19
N PRO A 221 16.91 9.61 18.71
CA PRO A 221 16.28 8.36 18.20
C PRO A 221 15.41 7.60 19.20
N ALA A 222 15.74 7.67 20.49
CA ALA A 222 14.94 6.99 21.53
C ALA A 222 13.56 7.63 21.70
N GLU A 223 13.48 8.96 21.71
CA GLU A 223 12.22 9.70 21.76
C GLU A 223 11.42 9.50 20.46
N GLU A 224 12.09 9.53 19.32
CA GLU A 224 11.47 9.29 18.04
C GLU A 224 10.80 7.91 17.98
N SER A 225 11.51 6.86 18.41
CA SER A 225 10.97 5.49 18.49
C SER A 225 9.79 5.41 19.47
N ALA A 226 9.85 6.09 20.61
CA ALA A 226 8.76 6.13 21.57
C ALA A 226 7.51 6.79 20.99
N LEU A 227 7.67 7.91 20.27
CA LEU A 227 6.57 8.59 19.57
C LEU A 227 5.96 7.72 18.47
N LYS A 228 6.80 7.01 17.68
CA LYS A 228 6.33 6.07 16.67
C LYS A 228 5.52 4.94 17.29
N ASN A 229 6.04 4.31 18.34
CA ASN A 229 5.39 3.20 19.03
C ASN A 229 4.06 3.62 19.67
N ALA A 230 4.02 4.79 20.30
CA ALA A 230 2.79 5.30 20.90
C ALA A 230 1.67 5.51 19.88
N GLY A 231 1.97 5.95 18.66
CA GLY A 231 1.01 6.17 17.59
C GLY A 231 0.70 4.93 16.73
N THR A 232 1.35 3.79 16.97
CA THR A 232 1.09 2.54 16.26
C THR A 232 -0.08 1.78 16.91
N TYR A 233 -0.74 0.87 16.17
CA TYR A 233 -1.82 0.04 16.68
C TYR A 233 -1.43 -0.62 18.02
N GLY A 234 -2.30 -0.49 19.02
CA GLY A 234 -2.03 -0.93 20.39
C GLY A 234 -1.17 0.01 21.23
N GLY A 235 -0.63 1.09 20.65
CA GLY A 235 0.11 2.12 21.38
C GLY A 235 -0.80 3.08 22.15
N SER A 236 -0.22 3.76 23.14
CA SER A 236 -0.95 4.63 24.09
C SER A 236 -1.60 5.87 23.45
N ALA A 237 -1.09 6.32 22.29
CA ALA A 237 -1.61 7.46 21.53
C ALA A 237 -2.25 7.04 20.19
N TYR A 238 -2.49 5.74 19.99
CA TYR A 238 -3.15 5.27 18.79
C TYR A 238 -4.63 5.67 18.78
N THR A 239 -5.03 6.34 17.72
CA THR A 239 -6.44 6.67 17.47
C THR A 239 -6.84 6.04 16.14
N PRO A 240 -7.85 5.14 16.10
CA PRO A 240 -8.36 4.62 14.86
C PRO A 240 -8.87 5.75 13.95
N PRO A 241 -8.69 5.64 12.62
CA PRO A 241 -9.25 6.60 11.68
C PRO A 241 -10.78 6.67 11.83
N ASP A 242 -11.30 7.87 12.10
CA ASP A 242 -12.75 8.11 12.11
C ASP A 242 -13.26 8.39 10.69
N ARG A 243 -13.78 7.37 10.04
CA ARG A 243 -14.32 7.47 8.69
C ARG A 243 -15.71 8.11 8.61
N GLN A 244 -16.32 8.40 9.74
CA GLN A 244 -17.56 9.16 9.83
C GLN A 244 -17.30 10.64 10.16
N ALA A 245 -16.02 11.02 10.30
CA ALA A 245 -15.65 12.41 10.53
C ALA A 245 -16.20 13.33 9.42
N PRO A 246 -16.64 14.54 9.75
CA PRO A 246 -17.09 15.51 8.78
C PRO A 246 -16.02 15.74 7.69
N GLY A 247 -16.39 15.59 6.42
CA GLY A 247 -15.48 15.74 5.27
C GLY A 247 -14.62 14.51 4.97
N ALA A 248 -14.80 13.37 5.65
CA ALA A 248 -14.19 12.12 5.24
C ALA A 248 -14.69 11.70 3.87
N ALA A 249 -13.77 11.33 2.98
CA ALA A 249 -14.11 10.82 1.66
C ALA A 249 -14.56 9.35 1.75
N PRO A 250 -15.41 8.88 0.81
CA PRO A 250 -15.88 7.49 0.78
C PRO A 250 -14.74 6.48 0.65
N HIS A 251 -13.65 6.83 -0.04
CA HIS A 251 -12.54 5.93 -0.34
C HIS A 251 -11.18 6.50 0.08
N GLN A 252 -10.21 5.60 0.20
CA GLN A 252 -8.79 5.91 0.36
C GLN A 252 -8.12 6.16 -0.99
N HIS A 253 -6.84 6.58 -0.97
CA HIS A 253 -6.02 6.70 -2.16
C HIS A 253 -4.53 6.48 -1.84
N CYS A 254 -3.70 6.30 -2.87
CA CYS A 254 -2.25 6.25 -2.77
C CYS A 254 -1.60 7.33 -3.66
N GLY A 255 -2.11 8.56 -3.55
CA GLY A 255 -1.73 9.69 -4.40
C GLY A 255 -2.44 9.70 -5.76
N PRO A 256 -2.21 10.76 -6.58
CA PRO A 256 -2.78 10.89 -7.91
C PRO A 256 -2.35 9.77 -8.86
N VAL A 257 -3.34 9.18 -9.54
CA VAL A 257 -3.13 8.19 -10.60
C VAL A 257 -3.90 8.63 -11.85
N VAL A 258 -3.27 8.49 -13.02
CA VAL A 258 -3.92 8.67 -14.32
C VAL A 258 -3.62 7.47 -15.18
N VAL A 259 -4.66 6.87 -15.76
CA VAL A 259 -4.56 5.74 -16.70
C VAL A 259 -4.98 6.21 -18.07
N SER A 260 -4.06 6.20 -19.03
CA SER A 260 -4.33 6.58 -20.42
C SER A 260 -4.55 5.32 -21.26
N CYS A 261 -5.75 5.18 -21.79
CA CYS A 261 -6.13 4.19 -22.80
C CYS A 261 -6.15 4.82 -24.20
N GLU A 262 -6.45 4.03 -25.21
CA GLU A 262 -6.53 4.53 -26.60
C GLU A 262 -7.62 5.58 -26.83
N LYS A 263 -8.70 5.52 -26.06
CA LYS A 263 -9.93 6.33 -26.30
C LYS A 263 -10.39 7.10 -25.07
N ALA A 264 -9.71 6.98 -23.93
CA ALA A 264 -10.07 7.70 -22.71
C ALA A 264 -8.91 7.72 -21.72
N ASP A 265 -8.89 8.75 -20.86
CA ASP A 265 -8.12 8.77 -19.64
C ASP A 265 -9.03 8.56 -18.43
N PHE A 266 -8.53 7.81 -17.46
CA PHE A 266 -9.19 7.61 -16.15
C PHE A 266 -8.39 8.25 -15.04
N ARG A 267 -9.07 8.89 -14.12
CA ARG A 267 -8.50 9.44 -12.91
C ARG A 267 -9.31 8.97 -11.70
N PRO A 268 -8.93 7.85 -11.06
CA PRO A 268 -9.54 7.41 -9.80
C PRO A 268 -9.23 8.41 -8.68
N LEU A 269 -10.25 8.75 -7.92
CA LEU A 269 -10.23 9.71 -6.81
C LEU A 269 -10.96 9.11 -5.61
N PRO A 270 -10.80 9.69 -4.40
CA PRO A 270 -11.52 9.24 -3.20
C PRO A 270 -13.04 9.37 -3.28
N ASP A 271 -13.58 10.14 -4.22
CA ASP A 271 -15.00 10.38 -4.42
C ASP A 271 -15.58 9.75 -5.70
N GLY A 272 -14.74 9.12 -6.54
CA GLY A 272 -15.19 8.49 -7.77
C GLY A 272 -14.11 8.38 -8.83
N ILE A 273 -14.51 8.20 -10.11
CA ILE A 273 -13.59 8.12 -11.24
C ILE A 273 -13.96 9.14 -12.28
N TYR A 274 -13.09 10.12 -12.53
CA TYR A 274 -13.23 10.93 -13.73
C TYR A 274 -12.84 10.15 -14.98
N VAL A 275 -13.70 10.23 -15.99
CA VAL A 275 -13.46 9.71 -17.33
C VAL A 275 -13.37 10.87 -18.30
N TYR A 276 -12.33 10.88 -19.13
CA TYR A 276 -12.08 11.89 -20.15
C TYR A 276 -12.07 11.18 -21.49
N GLU A 277 -13.12 11.34 -22.28
CA GLU A 277 -13.21 10.90 -23.69
C GLU A 277 -12.95 12.11 -24.61
N ASP A 278 -12.89 11.91 -25.91
CA ASP A 278 -12.52 12.95 -26.87
C ASP A 278 -13.38 14.24 -26.76
N ASP A 279 -14.68 14.10 -26.50
CA ASP A 279 -15.64 15.19 -26.53
C ASP A 279 -16.41 15.40 -25.23
N LYS A 280 -16.14 14.58 -24.22
CA LYS A 280 -16.84 14.65 -22.93
C LYS A 280 -15.99 14.25 -21.75
N LYS A 281 -16.27 14.87 -20.63
CA LYS A 281 -15.76 14.52 -19.32
C LYS A 281 -16.94 14.25 -18.38
N TYR A 282 -16.85 13.20 -17.60
CA TYR A 282 -17.84 12.88 -16.58
C TYR A 282 -17.24 12.18 -15.38
N LEU A 283 -17.95 12.23 -14.25
CA LEU A 283 -17.61 11.50 -13.04
C LEU A 283 -18.48 10.25 -12.95
N ILE A 284 -17.86 9.13 -12.62
CA ILE A 284 -18.55 7.92 -12.19
C ILE A 284 -18.51 7.92 -10.66
N ASP A 285 -19.67 8.06 -10.03
CA ASP A 285 -19.81 7.93 -8.59
C ASP A 285 -19.60 6.47 -8.19
N ILE A 286 -18.94 6.25 -7.07
CA ILE A 286 -18.67 4.92 -6.53
C ILE A 286 -19.14 4.86 -5.09
N GLU A 287 -20.07 3.97 -4.84
CA GLU A 287 -20.55 3.71 -3.48
C GLU A 287 -19.41 3.11 -2.64
N PRO A 288 -19.22 3.57 -1.40
CA PRO A 288 -18.25 2.98 -0.50
C PRO A 288 -18.65 1.54 -0.13
N PRO A 289 -17.69 0.63 0.05
CA PRO A 289 -17.98 -0.70 0.55
C PRO A 289 -18.57 -0.60 1.98
N PRO A 290 -19.44 -1.54 2.38
CA PRO A 290 -20.02 -1.57 3.73
C PRO A 290 -18.96 -1.58 4.84
N VAL A 291 -17.85 -2.26 4.58
CA VAL A 291 -16.68 -2.31 5.43
C VAL A 291 -15.46 -1.98 4.56
N PRO A 292 -14.63 -0.99 4.96
CA PRO A 292 -13.42 -0.68 4.22
C PRO A 292 -12.51 -1.89 4.05
N ARG A 293 -12.07 -2.13 2.80
CA ARG A 293 -11.18 -3.27 2.45
C ARG A 293 -11.82 -4.64 2.68
N ALA A 294 -13.15 -4.73 2.64
CA ALA A 294 -13.85 -6.01 2.70
C ALA A 294 -13.37 -6.95 1.58
N GLU A 295 -13.04 -6.40 0.42
CA GLU A 295 -12.59 -7.13 -0.76
C GLU A 295 -11.35 -8.02 -0.50
N VAL A 296 -10.41 -7.59 0.36
CA VAL A 296 -9.27 -8.42 0.79
C VAL A 296 -9.74 -9.65 1.56
N ILE A 297 -10.71 -9.46 2.43
CA ILE A 297 -11.27 -10.55 3.24
C ILE A 297 -12.14 -11.47 2.39
N ASP A 298 -12.89 -10.90 1.43
CA ASP A 298 -13.71 -11.67 0.49
C ASP A 298 -12.83 -12.55 -0.41
N GLU A 299 -11.69 -12.03 -0.90
CA GLU A 299 -10.73 -12.82 -1.68
C GLU A 299 -10.08 -13.92 -0.83
N LEU A 300 -9.65 -13.61 0.39
CA LEU A 300 -9.13 -14.61 1.32
C LEU A 300 -10.18 -15.70 1.61
N TYR A 301 -11.41 -15.31 1.89
CA TYR A 301 -12.50 -16.23 2.15
C TYR A 301 -12.77 -17.13 0.93
N ALA A 302 -12.80 -16.55 -0.26
CA ALA A 302 -12.98 -17.31 -1.51
C ALA A 302 -11.83 -18.28 -1.76
N ALA A 303 -10.57 -17.87 -1.54
CA ALA A 303 -9.40 -18.75 -1.67
C ALA A 303 -9.49 -19.95 -0.71
N VAL A 304 -9.84 -19.70 0.55
CA VAL A 304 -9.88 -20.74 1.61
C VAL A 304 -11.06 -21.72 1.41
N HIS A 305 -12.26 -21.21 1.04
CA HIS A 305 -13.48 -22.03 1.03
C HIS A 305 -14.00 -22.42 -0.36
N ALA A 306 -13.62 -21.68 -1.42
CA ALA A 306 -14.05 -22.00 -2.78
C ALA A 306 -12.97 -22.69 -3.62
N GLY A 307 -11.74 -22.81 -3.12
CA GLY A 307 -10.62 -23.48 -3.83
C GLY A 307 -10.16 -22.72 -5.06
N GLN A 308 -10.27 -21.39 -5.05
CA GLN A 308 -9.86 -20.50 -6.16
C GLN A 308 -8.45 -19.98 -5.97
#